data_e28b2f4dfbf282dc594440e82bfca658
#
_entry.id   e28b2f4dfbf282dc594440e82bfca658
#
_cell.length_a   1.000
_cell.length_b   1.000
_cell.length_c   1.000
_cell.angle_alpha   90.00
_cell.angle_beta   90.00
_cell.angle_gamma   90.00
#
_symmetry.space_group_name_H-M   'P 1'
#
loop_
_entity.id
_entity.type
_entity.pdbx_description
1 polymer ?
#
loop_
_entity_poly.entity_id
_entity_poly.type
_entity_poly.pdbx_seq_one_letter_code
_entity_poly.pdbx_strand_id
1 'polypeptide(L)'
;MNKLFDLSGKTAVVTGGTGVLGSAMAKGLAAAGTNTVVIGRRKDAGEEVIGSLGVDSGKAMFVQADVLDATQLERAKAQILSKYGSLDILVNAAGGNMPGAVIMPEQNFFDLEIEEFQKVVDLNLKGTVLPTKVFCDVMAKQKKGVVINIASMASFRPITRVVGYSAAKAAVDNFTQWLAVEMAKKFGEGIRVNAIAPGFFITEQNRKLLTNEDGTYTARGESAIRQTPFARFGLPEELVGTLIWLCGDGSKFVTGVTIPVDGGFNVFCGV
;
A
#
# COMPACT_ATOMS: atom_id res chain seq x y z
N MET A 1 18.07 15.26 11.91
CA MET A 1 17.32 13.97 11.79
C MET A 1 18.33 12.83 11.87
N ASN A 2 18.02 11.69 12.52
CA ASN A 2 18.93 10.54 12.56
C ASN A 2 19.14 10.03 11.12
N LYS A 3 20.39 9.90 10.67
CA LYS A 3 20.74 9.46 9.29
C LYS A 3 20.08 8.14 8.87
N LEU A 4 19.74 7.28 9.84
CA LEU A 4 19.07 5.99 9.57
C LEU A 4 17.65 6.13 9.01
N PHE A 5 17.00 7.27 9.24
CA PHE A 5 15.62 7.55 8.84
C PHE A 5 15.52 8.75 7.87
N ASP A 6 16.66 9.25 7.41
CA ASP A 6 16.71 10.37 6.48
C ASP A 6 16.40 9.89 5.05
N LEU A 7 15.36 10.46 4.46
CA LEU A 7 14.97 10.19 3.08
C LEU A 7 15.15 11.42 2.18
N SER A 8 15.86 12.45 2.66
CA SER A 8 16.05 13.70 1.93
C SER A 8 16.64 13.47 0.54
N GLY A 9 16.01 14.09 -0.45
CA GLY A 9 16.42 14.03 -1.85
C GLY A 9 16.08 12.74 -2.59
N LYS A 10 15.52 11.71 -1.92
CA LYS A 10 15.02 10.51 -2.60
C LYS A 10 13.70 10.82 -3.30
N THR A 11 13.45 10.16 -4.43
CA THR A 11 12.17 10.24 -5.14
C THR A 11 11.30 9.04 -4.78
N ALA A 12 10.13 9.31 -4.19
CA ALA A 12 9.17 8.31 -3.74
C ALA A 12 7.89 8.37 -4.59
N VAL A 13 7.46 7.22 -5.09
CA VAL A 13 6.20 7.05 -5.83
C VAL A 13 5.23 6.27 -4.95
N VAL A 14 4.01 6.80 -4.78
CA VAL A 14 2.92 6.14 -4.04
C VAL A 14 1.75 5.91 -4.98
N THR A 15 1.52 4.66 -5.39
CA THR A 15 0.31 4.30 -6.13
C THR A 15 -0.88 4.22 -5.18
N GLY A 16 -2.08 4.57 -5.66
CA GLY A 16 -3.24 4.66 -4.75
C GLY A 16 -3.11 5.75 -3.69
N GLY A 17 -2.20 6.70 -3.89
CA GLY A 17 -1.92 7.78 -2.95
C GLY A 17 -3.06 8.78 -2.73
N THR A 18 -4.17 8.67 -3.49
CA THR A 18 -5.41 9.42 -3.26
C THR A 18 -6.37 8.73 -2.28
N GLY A 19 -6.06 7.54 -1.82
CA GLY A 19 -6.81 6.83 -0.77
C GLY A 19 -6.32 7.21 0.63
N VAL A 20 -7.12 6.87 1.66
CA VAL A 20 -6.84 7.25 3.06
C VAL A 20 -5.45 6.82 3.52
N LEU A 21 -5.10 5.54 3.37
CA LEU A 21 -3.79 5.03 3.80
C LEU A 21 -2.66 5.52 2.89
N GLY A 22 -2.91 5.55 1.56
CA GLY A 22 -1.92 6.03 0.58
C GLY A 22 -1.56 7.51 0.78
N SER A 23 -2.55 8.36 1.08
CA SER A 23 -2.30 9.78 1.34
C SER A 23 -1.52 10.02 2.64
N ALA A 24 -1.82 9.27 3.71
CA ALA A 24 -1.05 9.35 4.96
C ALA A 24 0.41 8.92 4.75
N MET A 25 0.64 7.85 3.98
CA MET A 25 1.99 7.41 3.61
C MET A 25 2.72 8.44 2.74
N ALA A 26 2.03 9.05 1.76
CA ALA A 26 2.61 10.12 0.94
C ALA A 26 2.99 11.34 1.78
N LYS A 27 2.14 11.75 2.74
CA LYS A 27 2.45 12.82 3.70
C LYS A 27 3.67 12.49 4.55
N GLY A 28 3.74 11.27 5.07
CA GLY A 28 4.89 10.82 5.88
C GLY A 28 6.20 10.84 5.09
N LEU A 29 6.20 10.37 3.84
CA LEU A 29 7.36 10.42 2.96
C LEU A 29 7.79 11.86 2.64
N ALA A 30 6.83 12.73 2.32
CA ALA A 30 7.10 14.15 2.08
C ALA A 30 7.72 14.83 3.31
N ALA A 31 7.17 14.58 4.51
CA ALA A 31 7.71 15.08 5.77
C ALA A 31 9.12 14.53 6.09
N ALA A 32 9.45 13.33 5.59
CA ALA A 32 10.79 12.76 5.68
C ALA A 32 11.77 13.29 4.62
N GLY A 33 11.37 14.26 3.79
CA GLY A 33 12.21 15.00 2.86
C GLY A 33 12.27 14.43 1.44
N THR A 34 11.37 13.51 1.06
CA THR A 34 11.36 12.98 -0.31
C THR A 34 10.77 13.96 -1.32
N ASN A 35 11.17 13.81 -2.58
CA ASN A 35 10.34 14.23 -3.71
C ASN A 35 9.20 13.21 -3.83
N THR A 36 7.97 13.62 -3.53
CA THR A 36 6.84 12.70 -3.41
C THR A 36 5.94 12.75 -4.63
N VAL A 37 5.74 11.63 -5.27
CA VAL A 37 4.85 11.46 -6.41
C VAL A 37 3.63 10.63 -5.98
N VAL A 38 2.45 11.21 -6.15
CA VAL A 38 1.16 10.53 -5.92
C VAL A 38 0.60 10.07 -7.25
N ILE A 39 0.32 8.78 -7.39
CA ILE A 39 -0.35 8.20 -8.56
C ILE A 39 -1.76 7.77 -8.18
N GLY A 40 -2.74 8.16 -9.00
CA GLY A 40 -4.14 7.82 -8.84
C GLY A 40 -4.98 8.16 -10.06
N ARG A 41 -6.22 7.70 -10.09
CA ARG A 41 -7.13 7.92 -11.23
C ARG A 41 -7.88 9.26 -11.17
N ARG A 42 -8.15 9.76 -9.96
CA ARG A 42 -8.94 10.99 -9.72
C ARG A 42 -8.01 12.18 -9.61
N LYS A 43 -8.10 13.09 -10.58
CA LYS A 43 -7.22 14.27 -10.65
C LYS A 43 -7.45 15.20 -9.45
N ASP A 44 -8.70 15.58 -9.18
CA ASP A 44 -9.04 16.52 -8.12
C ASP A 44 -8.57 16.04 -6.74
N ALA A 45 -8.83 14.75 -6.42
CA ALA A 45 -8.33 14.14 -5.18
C ALA A 45 -6.80 14.08 -5.12
N GLY A 46 -6.14 13.90 -6.27
CA GLY A 46 -4.68 13.93 -6.36
C GLY A 46 -4.10 15.31 -6.07
N GLU A 47 -4.66 16.35 -6.65
CA GLU A 47 -4.27 17.74 -6.42
C GLU A 47 -4.52 18.17 -4.98
N GLU A 48 -5.63 17.75 -4.38
CA GLU A 48 -5.93 17.97 -2.94
C GLU A 48 -4.85 17.32 -2.04
N VAL A 49 -4.49 16.06 -2.32
CA VAL A 49 -3.42 15.39 -1.57
C VAL A 49 -2.11 16.15 -1.70
N ILE A 50 -1.69 16.55 -2.92
CA ILE A 50 -0.46 17.32 -3.14
C ILE A 50 -0.48 18.63 -2.35
N GLY A 51 -1.59 19.38 -2.37
CA GLY A 51 -1.74 20.61 -1.60
C GLY A 51 -1.63 20.41 -0.08
N SER A 52 -1.98 19.21 0.40
CA SER A 52 -1.94 18.85 1.82
C SER A 52 -0.60 18.30 2.31
N LEU A 53 0.39 18.08 1.42
CA LEU A 53 1.70 17.52 1.82
C LEU A 53 2.57 18.51 2.63
N GLY A 54 2.31 19.79 2.55
CA GLY A 54 3.06 20.80 3.31
C GLY A 54 4.52 20.98 2.87
N VAL A 55 4.83 20.66 1.61
CA VAL A 55 6.16 20.81 1.01
C VAL A 55 6.12 21.76 -0.18
N ASP A 56 7.29 22.27 -0.59
CA ASP A 56 7.43 23.11 -1.78
C ASP A 56 6.88 22.41 -3.02
N SER A 57 6.23 23.16 -3.90
CA SER A 57 5.60 22.63 -5.13
C SER A 57 6.58 21.89 -6.04
N GLY A 58 7.89 22.17 -5.94
CA GLY A 58 8.95 21.45 -6.65
C GLY A 58 9.17 20.03 -6.15
N LYS A 59 8.82 19.74 -4.88
CA LYS A 59 9.05 18.46 -4.21
C LYS A 59 7.85 17.51 -4.23
N ALA A 60 6.75 17.91 -4.83
CA ALA A 60 5.58 17.07 -4.95
C ALA A 60 4.98 17.13 -6.35
N MET A 61 4.36 16.04 -6.80
CA MET A 61 3.54 16.02 -8.02
C MET A 61 2.49 14.93 -7.96
N PHE A 62 1.36 15.21 -8.59
CA PHE A 62 0.36 14.21 -8.91
C PHE A 62 0.54 13.76 -10.37
N VAL A 63 0.41 12.47 -10.61
CA VAL A 63 0.36 11.89 -11.94
C VAL A 63 -0.90 11.05 -12.07
N GLN A 64 -1.76 11.42 -13.00
CA GLN A 64 -2.97 10.65 -13.27
C GLN A 64 -2.60 9.38 -14.04
N ALA A 65 -2.81 8.22 -13.40
CA ALA A 65 -2.65 6.92 -14.05
C ALA A 65 -3.47 5.84 -13.36
N ASP A 66 -3.90 4.84 -14.15
CA ASP A 66 -4.46 3.60 -13.65
C ASP A 66 -3.31 2.58 -13.49
N VAL A 67 -3.24 1.95 -12.32
CA VAL A 67 -2.24 0.90 -12.02
C VAL A 67 -2.40 -0.36 -12.86
N LEU A 68 -3.52 -0.52 -13.54
CA LEU A 68 -3.81 -1.61 -14.46
C LEU A 68 -3.45 -1.31 -15.92
N ASP A 69 -3.04 -0.08 -16.23
CA ASP A 69 -2.70 0.38 -17.57
C ASP A 69 -1.18 0.60 -17.70
N ALA A 70 -0.51 -0.31 -18.41
CA ALA A 70 0.94 -0.26 -18.61
C ALA A 70 1.39 1.02 -19.35
N THR A 71 0.61 1.50 -20.31
CA THR A 71 0.94 2.69 -21.11
C THR A 71 0.90 3.94 -20.25
N GLN A 72 -0.10 4.07 -19.37
CA GLN A 72 -0.19 5.20 -18.45
C GLN A 72 0.96 5.17 -17.43
N LEU A 73 1.32 3.99 -16.92
CA LEU A 73 2.45 3.84 -16.00
C LEU A 73 3.81 4.17 -16.64
N GLU A 74 4.03 3.77 -17.90
CA GLU A 74 5.24 4.15 -18.64
C GLU A 74 5.33 5.67 -18.87
N ARG A 75 4.22 6.32 -19.19
CA ARG A 75 4.15 7.79 -19.28
C ARG A 75 4.43 8.45 -17.93
N ALA A 76 3.87 7.91 -16.84
CA ALA A 76 4.13 8.38 -15.48
C ALA A 76 5.62 8.26 -15.15
N LYS A 77 6.26 7.12 -15.46
CA LYS A 77 7.69 6.91 -15.27
C LYS A 77 8.52 7.97 -16.01
N ALA A 78 8.20 8.24 -17.27
CA ALA A 78 8.90 9.25 -18.07
C ALA A 78 8.77 10.66 -17.45
N GLN A 79 7.58 11.05 -16.99
CA GLN A 79 7.36 12.34 -16.31
C GLN A 79 8.17 12.47 -15.02
N ILE A 80 8.18 11.40 -14.20
CA ILE A 80 8.91 11.36 -12.93
C ILE A 80 10.41 11.52 -13.17
N LEU A 81 10.96 10.75 -14.11
CA LEU A 81 12.38 10.80 -14.44
C LEU A 81 12.78 12.15 -15.06
N SER A 82 11.93 12.75 -15.88
CA SER A 82 12.17 14.09 -16.43
C SER A 82 12.23 15.16 -15.35
N LYS A 83 11.42 15.04 -14.29
CA LYS A 83 11.36 16.05 -13.22
C LYS A 83 12.43 15.84 -12.15
N TYR A 84 12.67 14.59 -11.74
CA TYR A 84 13.48 14.27 -10.56
C TYR A 84 14.76 13.47 -10.87
N GLY A 85 14.90 12.92 -12.06
CA GLY A 85 16.09 12.18 -12.50
C GLY A 85 16.24 10.77 -11.92
N SER A 86 15.56 10.43 -10.85
CA SER A 86 15.64 9.11 -10.18
C SER A 86 14.29 8.63 -9.67
N LEU A 87 14.25 7.34 -9.31
CA LEU A 87 13.15 6.73 -8.58
C LEU A 87 13.75 5.80 -7.53
N ASP A 88 13.62 6.16 -6.26
CA ASP A 88 14.30 5.48 -5.16
C ASP A 88 13.35 4.62 -4.33
N ILE A 89 12.08 5.01 -4.21
CA ILE A 89 11.06 4.35 -3.40
C ILE A 89 9.79 4.17 -4.21
N LEU A 90 9.26 2.94 -4.22
CA LEU A 90 7.94 2.62 -4.76
C LEU A 90 7.07 2.07 -3.63
N VAL A 91 5.93 2.72 -3.37
CA VAL A 91 4.90 2.23 -2.45
C VAL A 91 3.68 1.81 -3.25
N ASN A 92 3.41 0.52 -3.33
CA ASN A 92 2.23 -0.05 -3.97
C ASN A 92 1.07 -0.07 -2.97
N ALA A 93 0.32 1.04 -2.91
CA ALA A 93 -0.83 1.17 -2.02
C ALA A 93 -2.18 1.19 -2.75
N ALA A 94 -2.19 1.03 -4.07
CA ALA A 94 -3.41 0.82 -4.81
C ALA A 94 -4.01 -0.54 -4.47
N GLY A 95 -5.29 -0.57 -4.13
CA GLY A 95 -5.97 -1.78 -3.74
C GLY A 95 -7.34 -1.48 -3.14
N GLY A 96 -8.07 -2.53 -2.82
CA GLY A 96 -9.38 -2.43 -2.22
C GLY A 96 -10.29 -3.59 -2.60
N ASN A 97 -11.56 -3.49 -2.22
CA ASN A 97 -12.56 -4.49 -2.53
C ASN A 97 -13.66 -3.91 -3.43
N MET A 98 -14.45 -4.76 -4.05
CA MET A 98 -15.62 -4.40 -4.84
C MET A 98 -16.88 -4.91 -4.15
N PRO A 99 -18.00 -4.15 -4.17
CA PRO A 99 -19.24 -4.58 -3.52
C PRO A 99 -19.72 -5.97 -3.99
N GLY A 100 -19.70 -6.25 -5.30
CA GLY A 100 -20.10 -7.54 -5.86
C GLY A 100 -19.16 -8.73 -5.57
N ALA A 101 -17.97 -8.46 -5.01
CA ALA A 101 -17.04 -9.50 -4.55
C ALA A 101 -17.13 -9.77 -3.04
N VAL A 102 -18.12 -9.20 -2.36
CA VAL A 102 -18.38 -9.41 -0.92
C VAL A 102 -19.53 -10.38 -0.75
N ILE A 103 -19.29 -11.51 -0.11
CA ILE A 103 -20.36 -12.47 0.26
C ILE A 103 -21.05 -11.93 1.52
N MET A 104 -22.30 -11.53 1.40
CA MET A 104 -23.10 -10.98 2.49
C MET A 104 -23.54 -12.09 3.47
N PRO A 105 -23.98 -11.77 4.71
CA PRO A 105 -24.35 -12.80 5.71
C PRO A 105 -25.43 -13.79 5.25
N GLU A 106 -26.36 -13.32 4.42
CA GLU A 106 -27.46 -14.10 3.83
C GLU A 106 -27.05 -14.90 2.60
N GLN A 107 -25.85 -14.66 2.06
CA GLN A 107 -25.27 -15.32 0.89
C GLN A 107 -24.29 -16.43 1.32
N ASN A 108 -23.94 -17.28 0.34
CA ASN A 108 -22.94 -18.32 0.50
C ASN A 108 -21.91 -18.26 -0.65
N PHE A 109 -20.94 -19.17 -0.65
CA PHE A 109 -19.87 -19.18 -1.64
C PHE A 109 -20.34 -19.30 -3.09
N PHE A 110 -21.45 -19.97 -3.33
CA PHE A 110 -21.97 -20.20 -4.68
C PHE A 110 -22.64 -18.94 -5.28
N ASP A 111 -22.88 -17.92 -4.45
CA ASP A 111 -23.41 -16.61 -4.89
C ASP A 111 -22.28 -15.65 -5.29
N LEU A 112 -21.02 -16.11 -5.29
CA LEU A 112 -19.87 -15.29 -5.68
C LEU A 112 -19.88 -15.01 -7.18
N GLU A 113 -19.88 -13.74 -7.56
CA GLU A 113 -19.72 -13.30 -8.93
C GLU A 113 -18.25 -13.36 -9.36
N ILE A 114 -17.91 -14.25 -10.28
CA ILE A 114 -16.51 -14.51 -10.69
C ILE A 114 -15.88 -13.28 -11.37
N GLU A 115 -16.63 -12.50 -12.12
CA GLU A 115 -16.17 -11.27 -12.74
C GLU A 115 -15.79 -10.21 -11.71
N GLU A 116 -16.55 -10.08 -10.63
CA GLU A 116 -16.24 -9.16 -9.53
C GLU A 116 -15.05 -9.67 -8.70
N PHE A 117 -14.98 -10.98 -8.46
CA PHE A 117 -13.79 -11.60 -7.87
C PHE A 117 -12.52 -11.29 -8.68
N GLN A 118 -12.59 -11.44 -10.02
CA GLN A 118 -11.45 -11.17 -10.90
C GLN A 118 -11.02 -9.69 -10.85
N LYS A 119 -11.98 -8.76 -10.84
CA LYS A 119 -11.69 -7.32 -10.70
C LYS A 119 -10.94 -7.00 -9.40
N VAL A 120 -11.31 -7.67 -8.29
CA VAL A 120 -10.61 -7.51 -7.01
C VAL A 120 -9.20 -8.07 -7.06
N VAL A 121 -9.02 -9.25 -7.67
CA VAL A 121 -7.69 -9.86 -7.87
C VAL A 121 -6.84 -8.96 -8.76
N ASP A 122 -7.37 -8.48 -9.86
CA ASP A 122 -6.64 -7.58 -10.77
C ASP A 122 -6.22 -6.30 -10.05
N LEU A 123 -7.12 -5.65 -9.34
CA LEU A 123 -6.79 -4.41 -8.64
C LEU A 123 -5.70 -4.61 -7.59
N ASN A 124 -5.78 -5.66 -6.79
CA ASN A 124 -4.85 -5.86 -5.67
C ASN A 124 -3.55 -6.54 -6.07
N LEU A 125 -3.59 -7.57 -6.91
CA LEU A 125 -2.39 -8.31 -7.32
C LEU A 125 -1.75 -7.69 -8.57
N LYS A 126 -2.46 -7.64 -9.69
CA LYS A 126 -1.93 -7.05 -10.92
C LYS A 126 -1.61 -5.56 -10.74
N GLY A 127 -2.45 -4.82 -9.98
CA GLY A 127 -2.21 -3.43 -9.61
C GLY A 127 -1.02 -3.21 -8.67
N THR A 128 -0.42 -4.27 -8.13
CA THR A 128 0.89 -4.27 -7.43
C THR A 128 2.02 -4.70 -8.37
N VAL A 129 1.82 -5.79 -9.12
CA VAL A 129 2.85 -6.38 -9.99
C VAL A 129 3.19 -5.46 -11.17
N LEU A 130 2.20 -4.87 -11.81
CA LEU A 130 2.41 -4.04 -13.00
C LEU A 130 3.19 -2.75 -12.71
N PRO A 131 2.83 -1.92 -11.72
CA PRO A 131 3.66 -0.77 -11.34
C PRO A 131 5.06 -1.20 -10.92
N THR A 132 5.18 -2.30 -10.18
CA THR A 132 6.50 -2.83 -9.79
C THR A 132 7.35 -3.14 -11.03
N LYS A 133 6.80 -3.84 -12.03
CA LYS A 133 7.50 -4.12 -13.28
C LYS A 133 7.97 -2.85 -13.99
N VAL A 134 7.13 -1.82 -14.04
CA VAL A 134 7.43 -0.57 -14.76
C VAL A 134 8.48 0.27 -14.01
N PHE A 135 8.35 0.43 -12.71
CA PHE A 135 9.19 1.33 -11.94
C PHE A 135 10.49 0.68 -11.45
N CYS A 136 10.49 -0.64 -11.16
CA CYS A 136 11.72 -1.32 -10.75
C CYS A 136 12.76 -1.47 -11.87
N ASP A 137 12.39 -1.31 -13.14
CA ASP A 137 13.36 -1.20 -14.24
C ASP A 137 14.33 -0.04 -14.01
N VAL A 138 13.84 1.08 -13.47
CA VAL A 138 14.69 2.23 -13.10
C VAL A 138 15.61 1.84 -11.94
N MET A 139 15.05 1.25 -10.88
CA MET A 139 15.83 0.82 -9.70
C MET A 139 16.92 -0.20 -10.07
N ALA A 140 16.60 -1.13 -10.98
CA ALA A 140 17.56 -2.13 -11.48
C ALA A 140 18.75 -1.47 -12.19
N LYS A 141 18.50 -0.46 -13.02
CA LYS A 141 19.55 0.32 -13.69
C LYS A 141 20.36 1.15 -12.70
N GLN A 142 19.72 1.71 -11.69
CA GLN A 142 20.36 2.47 -10.60
C GLN A 142 21.12 1.55 -9.62
N LYS A 143 20.85 0.23 -9.62
CA LYS A 143 21.29 -0.76 -8.63
C LYS A 143 20.93 -0.36 -7.18
N LYS A 144 19.87 0.39 -7.03
CA LYS A 144 19.39 0.93 -5.76
C LYS A 144 17.92 1.24 -5.82
N GLY A 145 17.19 0.86 -4.75
CA GLY A 145 15.77 1.16 -4.62
C GLY A 145 15.11 0.42 -3.47
N VAL A 146 13.93 0.88 -3.10
CA VAL A 146 13.09 0.21 -2.11
C VAL A 146 11.67 0.08 -2.63
N VAL A 147 11.12 -1.14 -2.58
CA VAL A 147 9.73 -1.42 -2.88
C VAL A 147 9.00 -1.78 -1.60
N ILE A 148 7.89 -1.11 -1.33
CA ILE A 148 6.99 -1.40 -0.22
C ILE A 148 5.62 -1.76 -0.79
N ASN A 149 5.22 -3.00 -0.61
CA ASN A 149 3.88 -3.45 -0.98
C ASN A 149 2.92 -3.31 0.20
N ILE A 150 1.70 -2.86 -0.05
CA ILE A 150 0.67 -2.86 0.99
C ILE A 150 -0.11 -4.17 0.91
N ALA A 151 0.26 -5.09 1.81
CA ALA A 151 -0.40 -6.35 2.06
C ALA A 151 -1.67 -6.15 2.93
N SER A 152 -2.00 -7.08 3.78
CA SER A 152 -3.14 -7.00 4.72
C SER A 152 -3.00 -8.11 5.76
N MET A 153 -3.74 -8.02 6.86
CA MET A 153 -3.98 -9.18 7.73
C MET A 153 -4.59 -10.36 6.97
N ALA A 154 -5.31 -10.08 5.87
CA ALA A 154 -5.83 -11.09 4.96
C ALA A 154 -4.73 -11.95 4.29
N SER A 155 -3.46 -11.52 4.31
CA SER A 155 -2.33 -12.31 3.83
C SER A 155 -1.97 -13.46 4.77
N PHE A 156 -2.21 -13.30 6.06
CA PHE A 156 -1.87 -14.29 7.10
C PHE A 156 -3.07 -15.13 7.53
N ARG A 157 -4.27 -14.54 7.53
CA ARG A 157 -5.51 -15.17 7.98
C ARG A 157 -6.64 -14.81 7.02
N PRO A 158 -7.47 -15.77 6.56
CA PRO A 158 -8.60 -15.44 5.72
C PRO A 158 -9.58 -14.54 6.48
N ILE A 159 -9.94 -13.42 5.86
CA ILE A 159 -10.98 -12.54 6.40
C ILE A 159 -12.32 -12.95 5.77
N THR A 160 -13.32 -13.16 6.61
CA THR A 160 -14.67 -13.55 6.14
C THR A 160 -15.24 -12.56 5.13
N ARG A 161 -16.06 -13.07 4.20
CA ARG A 161 -16.80 -12.35 3.16
C ARG A 161 -15.97 -11.85 1.97
N VAL A 162 -14.66 -11.72 2.07
CA VAL A 162 -13.81 -11.03 1.08
C VAL A 162 -12.78 -11.99 0.46
N VAL A 163 -13.26 -13.08 -0.16
CA VAL A 163 -12.42 -14.17 -0.65
C VAL A 163 -11.41 -13.70 -1.71
N GLY A 164 -11.84 -12.89 -2.69
CA GLY A 164 -10.95 -12.36 -3.74
C GLY A 164 -9.87 -11.45 -3.18
N TYR A 165 -10.23 -10.61 -2.21
CA TYR A 165 -9.28 -9.74 -1.52
C TYR A 165 -8.26 -10.56 -0.70
N SER A 166 -8.72 -11.55 0.07
CA SER A 166 -7.83 -12.41 0.88
C SER A 166 -6.86 -13.18 0.00
N ALA A 167 -7.34 -13.79 -1.09
CA ALA A 167 -6.49 -14.50 -2.04
C ALA A 167 -5.45 -13.58 -2.69
N ALA A 168 -5.87 -12.39 -3.14
CA ALA A 168 -4.96 -11.42 -3.75
C ALA A 168 -3.90 -10.91 -2.78
N LYS A 169 -4.26 -10.64 -1.52
CA LYS A 169 -3.30 -10.16 -0.51
C LYS A 169 -2.32 -11.23 -0.05
N ALA A 170 -2.73 -12.51 0.00
CA ALA A 170 -1.82 -13.63 0.20
C ALA A 170 -0.84 -13.75 -0.99
N ALA A 171 -1.31 -13.55 -2.21
CA ALA A 171 -0.46 -13.54 -3.39
C ALA A 171 0.52 -12.35 -3.41
N VAL A 172 0.13 -11.16 -2.92
CA VAL A 172 1.02 -9.99 -2.76
C VAL A 172 2.13 -10.28 -1.74
N ASP A 173 1.83 -10.98 -0.64
CA ASP A 173 2.83 -11.39 0.34
C ASP A 173 3.87 -12.33 -0.31
N ASN A 174 3.42 -13.38 -0.97
CA ASN A 174 4.30 -14.30 -1.69
C ASN A 174 5.11 -13.61 -2.81
N PHE A 175 4.48 -12.71 -3.58
CA PHE A 175 5.17 -11.90 -4.59
C PHE A 175 6.26 -11.02 -3.98
N THR A 176 6.04 -10.45 -2.80
CA THR A 176 7.04 -9.65 -2.09
C THR A 176 8.28 -10.48 -1.76
N GLN A 177 8.10 -11.67 -1.25
CA GLN A 177 9.19 -12.61 -0.91
C GLN A 177 9.94 -13.06 -2.15
N TRP A 178 9.22 -13.47 -3.19
CA TRP A 178 9.82 -13.90 -4.45
C TRP A 178 10.64 -12.77 -5.09
N LEU A 179 10.05 -11.56 -5.17
CA LEU A 179 10.71 -10.42 -5.79
C LEU A 179 11.95 -9.97 -5.01
N ALA A 180 11.92 -10.03 -3.68
CA ALA A 180 13.08 -9.71 -2.84
C ALA A 180 14.28 -10.58 -3.18
N VAL A 181 14.07 -11.89 -3.35
CA VAL A 181 15.11 -12.84 -3.74
C VAL A 181 15.60 -12.57 -5.17
N GLU A 182 14.68 -12.36 -6.12
CA GLU A 182 15.02 -12.10 -7.53
C GLU A 182 15.86 -10.82 -7.67
N MET A 183 15.43 -9.72 -7.03
CA MET A 183 16.14 -8.45 -7.12
C MET A 183 17.52 -8.52 -6.46
N ALA A 184 17.65 -9.15 -5.31
CA ALA A 184 18.94 -9.32 -4.64
C ALA A 184 19.92 -10.16 -5.47
N LYS A 185 19.45 -11.28 -6.05
CA LYS A 185 20.31 -12.16 -6.86
C LYS A 185 20.73 -11.54 -8.20
N LYS A 186 19.87 -10.76 -8.83
CA LYS A 186 20.11 -10.20 -10.17
C LYS A 186 20.80 -8.84 -10.13
N PHE A 187 20.49 -8.00 -9.13
CA PHE A 187 20.90 -6.59 -9.10
C PHE A 187 21.67 -6.21 -7.84
N GLY A 188 21.88 -7.15 -6.89
CA GLY A 188 22.65 -6.93 -5.68
C GLY A 188 21.83 -6.39 -4.50
N GLU A 189 22.49 -6.16 -3.38
CA GLU A 189 21.90 -5.78 -2.09
C GLU A 189 21.27 -4.37 -2.05
N GLY A 190 21.50 -3.56 -3.06
CA GLY A 190 21.00 -2.19 -3.13
C GLY A 190 19.50 -2.08 -3.36
N ILE A 191 18.81 -3.17 -3.76
CA ILE A 191 17.36 -3.18 -3.98
C ILE A 191 16.69 -4.07 -2.93
N ARG A 192 15.78 -3.47 -2.16
CA ARG A 192 15.04 -4.18 -1.11
C ARG A 192 13.55 -4.17 -1.41
N VAL A 193 12.87 -5.26 -1.11
CA VAL A 193 11.43 -5.42 -1.32
C VAL A 193 10.81 -5.96 -0.04
N ASN A 194 9.89 -5.20 0.55
CA ASN A 194 9.19 -5.57 1.76
C ASN A 194 7.70 -5.23 1.66
N ALA A 195 6.91 -5.68 2.60
CA ALA A 195 5.51 -5.31 2.69
C ALA A 195 5.15 -4.81 4.10
N ILE A 196 4.11 -3.99 4.15
CA ILE A 196 3.39 -3.63 5.38
C ILE A 196 2.01 -4.28 5.29
N ALA A 197 1.58 -4.93 6.36
CA ALA A 197 0.27 -5.53 6.47
C ALA A 197 -0.56 -4.76 7.51
N PRO A 198 -1.40 -3.80 7.06
CA PRO A 198 -2.29 -3.08 7.96
C PRO A 198 -3.34 -4.00 8.59
N GLY A 199 -3.64 -3.77 9.88
CA GLY A 199 -4.80 -4.30 10.56
C GLY A 199 -6.09 -3.63 10.11
N PHE A 200 -6.99 -3.39 11.04
CA PHE A 200 -8.22 -2.66 10.77
C PHE A 200 -8.02 -1.15 10.92
N PHE A 201 -8.12 -0.44 9.81
CA PHE A 201 -8.09 1.01 9.70
C PHE A 201 -9.41 1.46 9.06
N ILE A 202 -10.01 2.54 9.56
CA ILE A 202 -11.21 3.09 8.91
C ILE A 202 -10.79 3.84 7.65
N THR A 203 -11.38 3.44 6.53
CA THR A 203 -11.20 4.06 5.21
C THR A 203 -12.57 4.37 4.60
N GLU A 204 -12.62 5.14 3.52
CA GLU A 204 -13.88 5.39 2.81
C GLU A 204 -14.59 4.09 2.38
N GLN A 205 -13.81 3.08 1.97
CA GLN A 205 -14.35 1.81 1.48
C GLN A 205 -15.02 0.95 2.55
N ASN A 206 -14.54 1.01 3.79
CA ASN A 206 -15.01 0.14 4.87
C ASN A 206 -15.79 0.89 5.96
N ARG A 207 -15.85 2.21 5.93
CA ARG A 207 -16.51 3.03 6.96
C ARG A 207 -17.95 2.53 7.23
N LYS A 208 -18.77 2.42 6.18
CA LYS A 208 -20.17 1.95 6.31
C LYS A 208 -20.30 0.50 6.79
N LEU A 209 -19.24 -0.31 6.65
CA LEU A 209 -19.22 -1.69 7.15
C LEU A 209 -18.84 -1.75 8.62
N LEU A 210 -18.07 -0.79 9.12
CA LEU A 210 -17.47 -0.81 10.46
C LEU A 210 -18.09 0.20 11.41
N THR A 211 -18.69 1.29 10.90
CA THR A 211 -19.27 2.38 11.71
C THR A 211 -20.68 2.72 11.24
N ASN A 212 -21.55 3.05 12.19
CA ASN A 212 -22.87 3.63 11.99
C ASN A 212 -22.76 5.14 11.73
N GLU A 213 -23.85 5.78 11.30
CA GLU A 213 -23.89 7.22 11.03
C GLU A 213 -23.66 8.08 12.29
N ASP A 214 -24.04 7.59 13.45
CA ASP A 214 -23.81 8.23 14.74
C ASP A 214 -22.39 8.06 15.32
N GLY A 215 -21.50 7.38 14.53
CA GLY A 215 -20.10 7.12 14.92
C GLY A 215 -19.90 5.89 15.80
N THR A 216 -20.96 5.20 16.23
CA THR A 216 -20.85 3.93 16.91
C THR A 216 -20.39 2.82 15.97
N TYR A 217 -19.96 1.70 16.50
CA TYR A 217 -19.49 0.59 15.67
C TYR A 217 -20.64 -0.35 15.27
N THR A 218 -20.60 -0.84 14.05
CA THR A 218 -21.47 -1.94 13.64
C THR A 218 -21.04 -3.23 14.35
N ALA A 219 -21.89 -4.26 14.34
CA ALA A 219 -21.53 -5.59 14.89
C ALA A 219 -20.22 -6.13 14.29
N ARG A 220 -19.94 -5.82 13.00
CA ARG A 220 -18.66 -6.16 12.35
C ARG A 220 -17.49 -5.32 12.89
N GLY A 221 -17.70 -4.03 13.08
CA GLY A 221 -16.73 -3.14 13.70
C GLY A 221 -16.34 -3.57 15.11
N GLU A 222 -17.35 -3.87 15.95
CA GLU A 222 -17.13 -4.41 17.30
C GLU A 222 -16.38 -5.75 17.28
N SER A 223 -16.71 -6.64 16.32
CA SER A 223 -16.01 -7.91 16.18
C SER A 223 -14.54 -7.72 15.82
N ALA A 224 -14.23 -6.77 14.92
CA ALA A 224 -12.85 -6.43 14.57
C ALA A 224 -12.08 -5.88 15.78
N ILE A 225 -12.71 -4.99 16.56
CA ILE A 225 -12.10 -4.41 17.77
C ILE A 225 -11.86 -5.48 18.85
N ARG A 226 -12.83 -6.36 19.09
CA ARG A 226 -12.64 -7.48 20.06
C ARG A 226 -11.48 -8.40 19.71
N GLN A 227 -11.18 -8.55 18.39
CA GLN A 227 -10.06 -9.34 17.93
C GLN A 227 -8.75 -8.53 17.87
N THR A 228 -8.79 -7.25 18.18
CA THR A 228 -7.61 -6.37 18.20
C THR A 228 -7.24 -6.05 19.67
N PRO A 229 -6.13 -6.56 20.22
CA PRO A 229 -5.75 -6.31 21.61
C PRO A 229 -5.69 -4.83 22.01
N PHE A 230 -5.32 -3.93 21.08
CA PHE A 230 -5.35 -2.48 21.35
C PHE A 230 -6.78 -1.90 21.46
N ALA A 231 -7.82 -2.71 21.23
CA ALA A 231 -9.23 -2.36 21.39
C ALA A 231 -9.67 -1.09 20.62
N ARG A 232 -9.06 -0.81 19.49
CA ARG A 232 -9.38 0.32 18.60
C ARG A 232 -8.96 0.03 17.17
N PHE A 233 -9.49 0.82 16.25
CA PHE A 233 -8.96 0.89 14.89
C PHE A 233 -7.62 1.65 14.85
N GLY A 234 -6.76 1.30 13.90
CA GLY A 234 -5.53 2.03 13.63
C GLY A 234 -5.81 3.40 13.00
N LEU A 235 -4.94 4.36 13.28
CA LEU A 235 -4.90 5.66 12.60
C LEU A 235 -3.96 5.57 11.39
N PRO A 236 -4.30 6.13 10.22
CA PRO A 236 -3.48 6.03 9.02
C PRO A 236 -2.01 6.45 9.22
N GLU A 237 -1.76 7.40 10.10
CA GLU A 237 -0.43 7.92 10.45
C GLU A 237 0.43 6.88 11.17
N GLU A 238 -0.16 5.87 11.81
CA GLU A 238 0.56 4.81 12.51
C GLU A 238 1.30 3.85 11.56
N LEU A 239 0.98 3.89 10.26
CA LEU A 239 1.75 3.17 9.23
C LEU A 239 3.08 3.87 8.88
N VAL A 240 3.17 5.19 9.12
CA VAL A 240 4.27 6.03 8.63
C VAL A 240 5.60 5.63 9.27
N GLY A 241 5.64 5.33 10.57
CA GLY A 241 6.86 4.97 11.26
C GLY A 241 7.52 3.72 10.64
N THR A 242 6.74 2.67 10.41
CA THR A 242 7.21 1.43 9.76
C THR A 242 7.63 1.69 8.31
N LEU A 243 6.88 2.51 7.57
CA LEU A 243 7.20 2.88 6.20
C LEU A 243 8.55 3.58 6.11
N ILE A 244 8.78 4.62 6.92
CA ILE A 244 10.03 5.39 6.91
C ILE A 244 11.23 4.50 7.29
N TRP A 245 11.07 3.64 8.30
CA TRP A 245 12.12 2.68 8.69
C TRP A 245 12.45 1.74 7.52
N LEU A 246 11.45 1.15 6.87
CA LEU A 246 11.68 0.26 5.73
C LEU A 246 12.31 0.97 4.52
N CYS A 247 12.03 2.26 4.33
CA CYS A 247 12.60 3.07 3.24
C CYS A 247 14.01 3.61 3.57
N GLY A 248 14.36 3.66 4.85
CA GLY A 248 15.61 4.22 5.34
C GLY A 248 16.76 3.22 5.44
N ASP A 249 17.90 3.76 5.83
CA ASP A 249 19.14 3.00 6.04
C ASP A 249 19.10 2.12 7.30
N GLY A 250 18.16 2.37 8.22
CA GLY A 250 17.95 1.55 9.41
C GLY A 250 17.45 0.12 9.13
N SER A 251 17.05 -0.16 7.90
CA SER A 251 16.57 -1.47 7.45
C SER A 251 17.39 -2.06 6.29
N LYS A 252 18.67 -1.69 6.15
CA LYS A 252 19.52 -2.14 5.03
C LYS A 252 19.63 -3.65 4.90
N PHE A 253 19.54 -4.40 5.99
CA PHE A 253 19.61 -5.87 5.98
C PHE A 253 18.22 -6.53 6.08
N VAL A 254 17.15 -5.79 5.72
CA VAL A 254 15.77 -6.25 5.78
C VAL A 254 15.19 -6.27 4.37
N THR A 255 14.92 -7.47 3.85
CA THR A 255 14.25 -7.69 2.56
C THR A 255 13.42 -8.96 2.60
N GLY A 256 12.30 -9.01 1.90
CA GLY A 256 11.39 -10.15 1.83
C GLY A 256 10.46 -10.33 3.04
N VAL A 257 10.36 -9.33 3.93
CA VAL A 257 9.48 -9.41 5.10
C VAL A 257 8.16 -8.71 4.87
N THR A 258 7.11 -9.20 5.52
CA THR A 258 5.82 -8.52 5.66
C THR A 258 5.60 -8.19 7.12
N ILE A 259 5.47 -6.90 7.42
CA ILE A 259 5.38 -6.40 8.80
C ILE A 259 3.94 -6.06 9.14
N PRO A 260 3.33 -6.75 10.11
CA PRO A 260 2.03 -6.37 10.67
C PRO A 260 2.10 -5.00 11.37
N VAL A 261 1.12 -4.13 11.07
CA VAL A 261 0.83 -2.90 11.82
C VAL A 261 -0.67 -2.96 12.14
N ASP A 262 -1.03 -3.64 13.23
CA ASP A 262 -2.36 -4.20 13.40
C ASP A 262 -2.92 -4.17 14.84
N GLY A 263 -2.23 -3.54 15.77
CA GLY A 263 -2.64 -3.50 17.17
C GLY A 263 -2.71 -4.87 17.86
N GLY A 264 -1.96 -5.86 17.32
CA GLY A 264 -1.90 -7.24 17.85
C GLY A 264 -2.93 -8.20 17.25
N PHE A 265 -3.72 -7.77 16.25
CA PHE A 265 -4.76 -8.61 15.64
C PHE A 265 -4.24 -9.95 15.13
N ASN A 266 -3.08 -9.96 14.47
CA ASN A 266 -2.56 -11.18 13.85
C ASN A 266 -2.16 -12.27 14.85
N VAL A 267 -1.66 -11.88 16.01
CA VAL A 267 -1.11 -12.81 17.02
C VAL A 267 -2.10 -13.18 18.11
N PHE A 268 -3.27 -12.50 18.15
CA PHE A 268 -4.29 -12.77 19.17
C PHE A 268 -5.08 -14.03 18.85
N CYS A 269 -5.09 -14.97 19.78
CA CYS A 269 -5.82 -16.24 19.66
C CYS A 269 -7.22 -16.24 20.29
N GLY A 270 -7.63 -15.11 20.89
CA GLY A 270 -8.97 -14.96 21.47
C GLY A 270 -9.07 -15.33 22.95
N VAL A 271 -7.96 -15.67 23.62
CA VAL A 271 -7.86 -16.00 25.05
C VAL A 271 -6.73 -15.25 25.71
#